data_5c717bf6197e34e94246790c46cd028d
#
_entry.id   5c717bf6197e34e94246790c46cd028d
#
_cell.length_a   1.000
_cell.length_b   1.000
_cell.length_c   1.000
_cell.angle_alpha   90.00
_cell.angle_beta   90.00
_cell.angle_gamma   90.00
#
_symmetry.space_group_name_H-M   'P 1'
#
loop_
_entity.id
_entity.type
_entity.pdbx_description
1 polymer ?
#
loop_
_entity_poly.entity_id
_entity_poly.type
_entity_poly.pdbx_seq_one_letter_code
_entity_poly.pdbx_strand_id
1 'polypeptide(L)'
;MKKLLATALFCLPGLALAQEWLPRQQARIQALDKVTARVTVLEGRVGESVSFGTLSIRIGACHARPPTEVPDSAAWFEMTDSRAPQGSPPVFRGWMFADAPGVNMLEHPVYDVRILNCR
;
A
#
# COMPACT_ATOMS: atom_id res chain seq x y z
N MET A 1 -35.38 -22.16 49.51
CA MET A 1 -34.96 -22.41 48.12
C MET A 1 -34.52 -21.10 47.49
N LYS A 2 -33.25 -20.91 47.32
CA LYS A 2 -32.72 -19.71 46.65
C LYS A 2 -32.69 -19.99 45.14
N LYS A 3 -33.51 -19.28 44.39
CA LYS A 3 -33.41 -19.28 42.94
C LYS A 3 -32.24 -18.40 42.55
N LEU A 4 -31.18 -19.00 42.05
CA LEU A 4 -30.09 -18.31 41.39
C LEU A 4 -30.58 -17.86 40.03
N LEU A 5 -30.85 -16.54 39.91
CA LEU A 5 -31.03 -15.88 38.62
C LEU A 5 -29.64 -15.73 37.99
N ALA A 6 -29.28 -16.64 37.12
CA ALA A 6 -28.11 -16.44 36.24
C ALA A 6 -28.43 -15.34 35.26
N THR A 7 -27.98 -14.14 35.56
CA THR A 7 -27.99 -13.05 34.57
C THR A 7 -26.97 -13.40 33.50
N ALA A 8 -27.45 -13.94 32.39
CA ALA A 8 -26.60 -14.12 31.20
C ALA A 8 -26.20 -12.72 30.70
N LEU A 9 -24.99 -12.32 30.97
CA LEU A 9 -24.41 -11.11 30.39
C LEU A 9 -24.17 -11.40 28.90
N PHE A 10 -25.11 -10.99 28.05
CA PHE A 10 -24.94 -11.03 26.61
C PHE A 10 -23.95 -9.93 26.24
N CYS A 11 -22.67 -10.25 26.14
CA CYS A 11 -21.71 -9.43 25.42
C CYS A 11 -22.06 -9.52 23.93
N LEU A 12 -22.85 -8.59 23.43
CA LEU A 12 -22.94 -8.36 22.01
C LEU A 12 -21.53 -7.94 21.55
N PRO A 13 -20.87 -8.70 20.65
CA PRO A 13 -19.68 -8.19 20.02
C PRO A 13 -20.08 -6.89 19.32
N GLY A 14 -19.51 -5.77 19.75
CA GLY A 14 -19.68 -4.52 19.04
C GLY A 14 -19.38 -4.80 17.57
N LEU A 15 -20.30 -4.44 16.67
CA LEU A 15 -20.02 -4.40 15.26
C LEU A 15 -18.86 -3.43 15.08
N ALA A 16 -17.64 -3.95 15.20
CA ALA A 16 -16.49 -3.25 14.70
C ALA A 16 -16.76 -3.09 13.20
N LEU A 17 -17.06 -1.85 12.79
CA LEU A 17 -17.05 -1.49 11.38
C LEU A 17 -15.63 -1.76 10.90
N ALA A 18 -15.37 -3.01 10.52
CA ALA A 18 -14.13 -3.39 9.88
C ALA A 18 -14.05 -2.52 8.62
N GLN A 19 -13.08 -1.62 8.60
CA GLN A 19 -12.79 -0.84 7.40
C GLN A 19 -12.44 -1.82 6.30
N GLU A 20 -13.31 -1.91 5.31
CA GLU A 20 -13.09 -2.80 4.17
C GLU A 20 -12.06 -2.19 3.22
N TRP A 21 -11.11 -3.03 2.83
CA TRP A 21 -10.23 -2.78 1.71
C TRP A 21 -10.73 -3.58 0.52
N LEU A 22 -11.05 -2.90 -0.57
CA LEU A 22 -11.53 -3.54 -1.79
C LEU A 22 -10.37 -3.76 -2.75
N PRO A 23 -10.17 -4.99 -3.26
CA PRO A 23 -9.17 -5.26 -4.28
C PRO A 23 -9.43 -4.43 -5.54
N ARG A 24 -8.36 -3.87 -6.09
CA ARG A 24 -8.36 -3.13 -7.36
C ARG A 24 -7.31 -3.69 -8.28
N GLN A 25 -7.42 -3.38 -9.56
CA GLN A 25 -6.57 -3.95 -10.59
C GLN A 25 -5.43 -3.03 -11.01
N GLN A 26 -5.50 -1.75 -10.73
CA GLN A 26 -4.56 -0.77 -11.25
C GLN A 26 -4.06 0.16 -10.15
N ALA A 27 -2.74 0.34 -10.11
CA ALA A 27 -2.07 1.27 -9.23
C ALA A 27 -1.65 2.51 -10.01
N ARG A 28 -1.88 3.67 -9.42
CA ARG A 28 -1.34 4.94 -9.88
C ARG A 28 -0.27 5.39 -8.90
N ILE A 29 0.93 5.59 -9.41
CA ILE A 29 2.15 5.74 -8.63
C ILE A 29 2.82 7.06 -9.00
N GLN A 30 3.25 7.81 -8.00
CA GLN A 30 4.11 8.97 -8.21
C GLN A 30 5.56 8.60 -7.94
N ALA A 31 6.43 8.86 -8.90
CA ALA A 31 7.86 8.65 -8.77
C ALA A 31 8.59 9.98 -8.93
N LEU A 32 9.56 10.23 -8.05
CA LEU A 32 10.40 11.42 -8.04
C LEU A 32 11.86 11.02 -8.23
N ASP A 33 12.52 11.69 -9.18
CA ASP A 33 13.98 11.71 -9.26
C ASP A 33 14.47 12.93 -8.46
N LYS A 34 15.14 12.67 -7.35
CA LYS A 34 15.60 13.73 -6.43
C LYS A 34 16.78 14.53 -6.97
N VAL A 35 17.52 13.98 -7.92
CA VAL A 35 18.67 14.64 -8.54
C VAL A 35 18.21 15.68 -9.54
N THR A 36 17.22 15.34 -10.36
CA THR A 36 16.70 16.23 -11.42
C THR A 36 15.43 16.97 -10.99
N ALA A 37 14.87 16.62 -9.81
CA ALA A 37 13.57 17.10 -9.32
C ALA A 37 12.40 16.79 -10.27
N ARG A 38 12.52 15.73 -11.07
CA ARG A 38 11.49 15.32 -12.02
C ARG A 38 10.48 14.40 -11.34
N VAL A 39 9.20 14.78 -11.45
CA VAL A 39 8.06 13.98 -10.99
C VAL A 39 7.39 13.32 -12.18
N THR A 40 7.13 12.03 -12.07
CA THR A 40 6.43 11.25 -13.09
C THR A 40 5.32 10.44 -12.44
N VAL A 41 4.16 10.40 -13.09
CA VAL A 41 3.05 9.52 -12.68
C VAL A 41 3.09 8.28 -13.56
N LEU A 42 3.15 7.13 -12.90
CA LEU A 42 3.16 5.81 -13.54
C LEU A 42 1.85 5.10 -13.25
N GLU A 43 1.40 4.31 -14.20
CA GLU A 43 0.25 3.42 -14.02
C GLU A 43 0.66 1.99 -14.36
N GLY A 44 0.23 1.03 -13.55
CA GLY A 44 0.49 -0.38 -13.77
C GLY A 44 -0.58 -1.25 -13.14
N ARG A 45 -0.72 -2.46 -13.66
CA ARG A 45 -1.66 -3.45 -13.14
C ARG A 45 -1.04 -4.32 -12.08
N VAL A 46 -1.87 -4.81 -11.17
CA VAL A 46 -1.46 -5.85 -10.22
C VAL A 46 -0.89 -7.05 -10.96
N GLY A 47 0.26 -7.53 -10.50
CA GLY A 47 1.02 -8.61 -11.14
C GLY A 47 2.06 -8.13 -12.16
N GLU A 48 2.03 -6.86 -12.55
CA GLU A 48 2.98 -6.26 -13.48
C GLU A 48 4.08 -5.49 -12.76
N SER A 49 5.16 -5.23 -13.48
CA SER A 49 6.23 -4.34 -13.05
C SER A 49 6.26 -3.10 -13.92
N VAL A 50 6.50 -1.94 -13.31
CA VAL A 50 6.75 -0.68 -14.00
C VAL A 50 8.16 -0.22 -13.70
N SER A 51 8.80 0.44 -14.65
CA SER A 51 10.17 0.92 -14.51
C SER A 51 10.21 2.42 -14.37
N PHE A 52 11.07 2.89 -13.47
CA PHE A 52 11.39 4.30 -13.32
C PHE A 52 12.90 4.46 -13.08
N GLY A 53 13.60 5.02 -14.04
CA GLY A 53 15.06 5.07 -13.99
C GLY A 53 15.63 3.64 -13.86
N THR A 54 16.40 3.40 -12.81
CA THR A 54 16.98 2.09 -12.52
C THR A 54 16.11 1.21 -11.62
N LEU A 55 14.96 1.75 -11.14
CA LEU A 55 14.01 0.99 -10.34
C LEU A 55 13.08 0.15 -11.21
N SER A 56 12.82 -1.05 -10.76
CA SER A 56 11.71 -1.89 -11.20
C SER A 56 10.74 -2.04 -10.03
N ILE A 57 9.50 -1.63 -10.23
CA ILE A 57 8.45 -1.63 -9.21
C ILE A 57 7.44 -2.70 -9.56
N ARG A 58 7.46 -3.80 -8.84
CA ARG A 58 6.47 -4.86 -8.99
C ARG A 58 5.27 -4.56 -8.12
N ILE A 59 4.08 -4.59 -8.72
CA ILE A 59 2.80 -4.33 -8.05
C ILE A 59 2.21 -5.67 -7.64
N GLY A 60 2.28 -6.02 -6.36
CA GLY A 60 1.78 -7.28 -5.84
C GLY A 60 0.30 -7.23 -5.47
N ALA A 61 -0.18 -6.07 -5.01
CA ALA A 61 -1.58 -5.86 -4.66
C ALA A 61 -1.90 -4.36 -4.67
N CYS A 62 -3.17 -4.03 -4.88
CA CYS A 62 -3.66 -2.67 -4.82
C CYS A 62 -5.10 -2.68 -4.30
N HIS A 63 -5.33 -2.03 -3.17
CA HIS A 63 -6.61 -2.00 -2.49
C HIS A 63 -7.04 -0.57 -2.24
N ALA A 64 -8.33 -0.32 -2.31
CA ALA A 64 -8.92 0.99 -2.05
C ALA A 64 -10.05 0.89 -1.03
N ARG A 65 -10.32 1.98 -0.33
CA ARG A 65 -11.51 2.10 0.50
C ARG A 65 -12.77 2.14 -0.38
N PRO A 66 -13.92 1.65 0.14
CA PRO A 66 -15.20 1.81 -0.55
C PRO A 66 -15.50 3.29 -0.84
N PRO A 67 -16.27 3.61 -1.91
CA PRO A 67 -16.64 5.00 -2.24
C PRO A 67 -17.40 5.74 -1.14
N THR A 68 -17.98 5.01 -0.18
CA THR A 68 -18.75 5.57 0.95
C THR A 68 -17.87 5.97 2.14
N GLU A 69 -16.59 5.66 2.09
CA GLU A 69 -15.62 5.99 3.14
C GLU A 69 -14.66 7.08 2.69
N VAL A 70 -13.88 7.59 3.65
CA VAL A 70 -12.79 8.54 3.33
C VAL A 70 -11.81 7.85 2.38
N PRO A 71 -11.49 8.50 1.25
CA PRO A 71 -10.60 7.89 0.25
C PRO A 71 -9.24 7.53 0.83
N ASP A 72 -8.82 6.31 0.58
CA ASP A 72 -7.47 5.84 0.84
C ASP A 72 -7.16 4.67 -0.09
N SER A 73 -5.89 4.44 -0.34
CA SER A 73 -5.41 3.30 -1.11
C SER A 73 -4.17 2.71 -0.45
N ALA A 74 -4.05 1.40 -0.55
CA ALA A 74 -2.88 0.67 -0.08
C ALA A 74 -2.37 -0.23 -1.20
N ALA A 75 -1.07 -0.19 -1.46
CA ALA A 75 -0.44 -1.04 -2.46
C ALA A 75 0.74 -1.79 -1.86
N TRP A 76 0.88 -3.05 -2.23
CA TRP A 76 2.04 -3.84 -1.92
C TRP A 76 3.01 -3.82 -3.09
N PHE A 77 4.22 -3.34 -2.82
CA PHE A 77 5.29 -3.23 -3.81
C PHE A 77 6.50 -4.05 -3.42
N GLU A 78 7.17 -4.55 -4.44
CA GLU A 78 8.54 -5.04 -4.35
C GLU A 78 9.37 -4.29 -5.38
N MET A 79 10.39 -3.57 -4.90
CA MET A 79 11.21 -2.72 -5.75
C MET A 79 12.63 -3.23 -5.77
N THR A 80 13.19 -3.31 -6.97
CA THR A 80 14.59 -3.67 -7.19
C THR A 80 15.29 -2.56 -7.94
N ASP A 81 16.59 -2.40 -7.71
CA ASP A 81 17.43 -1.44 -8.42
C ASP A 81 18.45 -2.18 -9.27
N SER A 82 18.48 -1.90 -10.57
CA SER A 82 19.43 -2.52 -11.50
C SER A 82 20.89 -2.11 -11.21
N ARG A 83 21.10 -1.04 -10.46
CA ARG A 83 22.44 -0.62 -10.01
C ARG A 83 22.96 -1.40 -8.81
N ALA A 84 22.07 -2.07 -8.07
CA ALA A 84 22.47 -2.89 -6.95
C ALA A 84 23.22 -4.13 -7.47
N PRO A 85 24.20 -4.64 -6.72
CA PRO A 85 24.88 -5.87 -7.09
C PRO A 85 23.89 -7.01 -7.31
N GLN A 86 24.20 -7.90 -8.26
CA GLN A 86 23.38 -9.08 -8.51
C GLN A 86 23.22 -9.91 -7.24
N GLY A 87 21.98 -10.34 -6.96
CA GLY A 87 21.66 -11.09 -5.75
C GLY A 87 21.36 -10.22 -4.53
N SER A 88 21.37 -8.90 -4.67
CA SER A 88 20.96 -7.97 -3.61
C SER A 88 19.50 -8.15 -3.25
N PRO A 89 19.13 -7.94 -1.97
CA PRO A 89 17.72 -7.91 -1.59
C PRO A 89 17.00 -6.73 -2.26
N PRO A 90 15.67 -6.77 -2.38
CA PRO A 90 14.91 -5.63 -2.86
C PRO A 90 15.20 -4.35 -2.05
N VAL A 91 15.22 -3.20 -2.70
CA VAL A 91 15.40 -1.90 -2.03
C VAL A 91 14.15 -1.47 -1.25
N PHE A 92 13.02 -2.06 -1.56
CA PHE A 92 11.77 -1.91 -0.81
C PHE A 92 10.91 -3.16 -0.99
N ARG A 93 10.21 -3.54 0.07
CA ARG A 93 9.22 -4.61 0.03
C ARG A 93 8.19 -4.38 1.13
N GLY A 94 6.94 -4.18 0.76
CA GLY A 94 5.88 -4.01 1.73
C GLY A 94 4.72 -3.17 1.22
N TRP A 95 3.86 -2.77 2.14
CA TRP A 95 2.69 -1.96 1.89
C TRP A 95 3.01 -0.47 2.01
N MET A 96 2.52 0.29 1.02
CA MET A 96 2.47 1.75 1.07
C MET A 96 1.02 2.21 1.15
N PHE A 97 0.78 3.31 1.87
CA PHE A 97 -0.55 3.90 2.06
C PHE A 97 -0.59 5.31 1.48
N ALA A 98 -1.60 5.59 0.67
CA ALA A 98 -1.75 6.90 0.03
C ALA A 98 -1.99 8.02 1.03
N ASP A 99 -2.81 7.76 2.05
CA ASP A 99 -3.18 8.74 3.10
C ASP A 99 -2.11 8.88 4.19
N ALA A 100 -1.20 7.93 4.29
CA ALA A 100 -0.12 7.94 5.27
C ALA A 100 1.22 7.53 4.65
N PRO A 101 1.78 8.32 3.72
CA PRO A 101 2.96 7.93 2.98
C PRO A 101 4.21 7.76 3.87
N GLY A 102 4.24 8.40 5.03
CA GLY A 102 5.35 8.28 5.97
C GLY A 102 5.36 7.00 6.81
N VAL A 103 4.30 6.19 6.77
CA VAL A 103 4.24 4.93 7.55
C VAL A 103 5.23 3.91 7.04
N ASN A 104 5.40 3.81 5.73
CA ASN A 104 6.35 2.91 5.10
C ASN A 104 6.85 3.53 3.80
N MET A 105 8.12 3.86 3.76
CA MET A 105 8.73 4.65 2.69
C MET A 105 9.88 3.90 2.04
N LEU A 106 10.05 4.12 0.74
CA LEU A 106 11.28 3.76 0.07
C LEU A 106 12.41 4.69 0.56
N GLU A 107 13.45 4.11 1.13
CA GLU A 107 14.69 4.82 1.44
C GLU A 107 15.70 4.61 0.32
N HIS A 108 15.85 5.61 -0.54
CA HIS A 108 16.73 5.55 -1.69
C HIS A 108 17.41 6.92 -1.91
N PRO A 109 18.71 6.97 -2.24
CA PRO A 109 19.41 8.26 -2.41
C PRO A 109 18.93 9.06 -3.61
N VAL A 110 18.39 8.41 -4.64
CA VAL A 110 18.02 9.05 -5.91
C VAL A 110 16.51 9.13 -6.12
N TYR A 111 15.76 8.12 -5.68
CA TYR A 111 14.34 8.01 -6.00
C TYR A 111 13.45 8.06 -4.77
N ASP A 112 12.29 8.65 -4.95
CA ASP A 112 11.17 8.56 -4.03
C ASP A 112 9.93 8.04 -4.79
N VAL A 113 9.19 7.14 -4.17
CA VAL A 113 8.01 6.51 -4.77
C VAL A 113 6.88 6.51 -3.76
N ARG A 114 5.69 6.86 -4.21
CA ARG A 114 4.49 6.80 -3.37
C ARG A 114 3.29 6.33 -4.18
N ILE A 115 2.40 5.63 -3.53
CA ILE A 115 1.10 5.28 -4.11
C ILE A 115 0.19 6.51 -4.08
N LEU A 116 -0.48 6.79 -5.18
CA LEU A 116 -1.49 7.83 -5.27
C LEU A 116 -2.89 7.27 -5.06
N ASN A 117 -3.25 6.26 -5.82
CA ASN A 117 -4.52 5.56 -5.67
C ASN A 117 -4.51 4.18 -6.35
N CYS A 118 -5.51 3.39 -5.97
CA CYS A 118 -5.85 2.11 -6.60
C CYS A 118 -7.23 2.21 -7.23
N ARG A 119 -7.37 1.70 -8.45
CA ARG A 119 -8.65 1.69 -9.17
C ARG A 119 -8.81 0.50 -10.10
#